data_a6b56981585b2b5e3fa300d87184c9c2
#
_entry.id   a6b56981585b2b5e3fa300d87184c9c2
#
_cell.length_a   1.000
_cell.length_b   1.000
_cell.length_c   1.000
_cell.angle_alpha   90.00
_cell.angle_beta   90.00
_cell.angle_gamma   90.00
#
_symmetry.space_group_name_H-M   'P 1'
#
loop_
_entity.id
_entity.type
_entity.pdbx_description
1 polymer ?
#
loop_
_entity_poly.entity_id
_entity_poly.type
_entity_poly.pdbx_seq_one_letter_code
_entity_poly.pdbx_strand_id
1 'polypeptide(L)'
;MALETASQDIIDSVQSIAIELDLDKYVEFLVFNNKKKSKEIVKIQRANEVAEYASNKDSLICLFVKENAYYRGDEQNRYLWLRQAMEKITYDFENDKVALNAPMLSIPLNCYHKYGENALKNAELGIMVLQQVEQEEQLTKSAKSTKRKKRY
;
A
#
# COMPACT_ATOMS: atom_id res chain seq x y z
N MET A 1 10.67 0.46 25.80
CA MET A 1 10.18 0.95 24.51
C MET A 1 9.78 -0.21 23.61
N ALA A 2 8.63 -0.10 22.96
CA ALA A 2 8.13 -1.13 22.07
C ALA A 2 8.72 -1.05 20.65
N LEU A 3 9.53 -0.03 20.35
CA LEU A 3 10.11 0.20 19.04
C LEU A 3 11.59 -0.16 19.03
N GLU A 4 11.96 -1.06 18.13
CA GLU A 4 13.36 -1.42 17.85
C GLU A 4 13.57 -1.39 16.34
N THR A 5 14.81 -1.13 15.93
CA THR A 5 15.19 -1.31 14.53
C THR A 5 15.05 -2.79 14.13
N ALA A 6 14.52 -3.05 12.95
CA ALA A 6 14.39 -4.41 12.42
C ALA A 6 15.76 -5.04 12.18
N SER A 7 15.79 -6.37 12.09
CA SER A 7 17.01 -7.11 11.74
C SER A 7 17.51 -6.72 10.34
N GLN A 8 18.82 -6.82 10.13
CA GLN A 8 19.46 -6.35 8.89
C GLN A 8 18.94 -7.08 7.63
N ASP A 9 18.65 -8.37 7.72
CA ASP A 9 18.11 -9.11 6.57
C ASP A 9 16.73 -8.63 6.15
N ILE A 10 15.88 -8.17 7.10
CA ILE A 10 14.59 -7.54 6.76
C ILE A 10 14.83 -6.19 6.08
N ILE A 11 15.75 -5.37 6.59
CA ILE A 11 16.11 -4.08 5.99
C ILE A 11 16.62 -4.29 4.57
N ASP A 12 17.49 -5.27 4.36
CA ASP A 12 18.03 -5.59 3.03
C ASP A 12 16.94 -6.06 2.08
N SER A 13 15.99 -6.86 2.56
CA SER A 13 14.84 -7.31 1.78
C SER A 13 13.94 -6.14 1.36
N VAL A 14 13.69 -5.21 2.26
CA VAL A 14 12.91 -3.99 1.97
C VAL A 14 13.62 -3.16 0.88
N GLN A 15 14.92 -2.99 0.97
CA GLN A 15 15.68 -2.25 -0.04
C GLN A 15 15.62 -2.94 -1.40
N SER A 16 15.74 -4.25 -1.45
CA SER A 16 15.63 -5.02 -2.70
C SER A 16 14.25 -4.86 -3.34
N ILE A 17 13.19 -4.92 -2.55
CA ILE A 17 11.82 -4.75 -3.03
C ILE A 17 11.60 -3.30 -3.48
N ALA A 18 12.14 -2.32 -2.77
CA ALA A 18 12.06 -0.91 -3.17
C ALA A 18 12.67 -0.69 -4.55
N ILE A 19 13.81 -1.33 -4.84
CA ILE A 19 14.46 -1.28 -6.15
C ILE A 19 13.56 -1.95 -7.21
N GLU A 20 12.98 -3.11 -6.91
CA GLU A 20 12.07 -3.81 -7.82
C GLU A 20 10.85 -2.96 -8.19
N LEU A 21 10.34 -2.16 -7.24
CA LEU A 21 9.15 -1.32 -7.43
C LEU A 21 9.49 0.11 -7.87
N ASP A 22 10.77 0.41 -8.16
CA ASP A 22 11.25 1.75 -8.53
C ASP A 22 10.94 2.83 -7.49
N LEU A 23 10.87 2.45 -6.22
CA LEU A 23 10.58 3.36 -5.10
C LEU A 23 11.84 3.92 -4.43
N ASP A 24 12.98 3.29 -4.63
CA ASP A 24 14.24 3.63 -3.97
C ASP A 24 14.69 5.08 -4.21
N LYS A 25 14.31 5.67 -5.35
CA LYS A 25 14.66 7.05 -5.70
C LYS A 25 13.81 8.09 -4.97
N TYR A 26 12.58 7.75 -4.61
CA TYR A 26 11.58 8.71 -4.11
C TYR A 26 11.27 8.52 -2.63
N VAL A 27 11.49 7.33 -2.10
CA VAL A 27 11.06 6.95 -0.77
C VAL A 27 12.23 6.42 0.04
N GLU A 28 12.39 6.97 1.24
CA GLU A 28 13.26 6.40 2.26
C GLU A 28 12.42 5.53 3.18
N PHE A 29 12.91 4.35 3.52
CA PHE A 29 12.22 3.39 4.37
C PHE A 29 12.92 3.26 5.72
N LEU A 30 12.14 3.41 6.80
CA LEU A 30 12.56 3.05 8.15
C LEU A 30 11.82 1.77 8.53
N VAL A 31 12.56 0.76 8.94
CA VAL A 31 12.01 -0.56 9.25
C VAL A 31 12.23 -0.88 10.72
N PHE A 32 11.14 -1.19 11.40
CA PHE A 32 11.14 -1.44 12.84
C PHE A 32 10.59 -2.82 13.17
N ASN A 33 11.11 -3.41 14.26
CA ASN A 33 10.52 -4.61 14.83
C ASN A 33 9.36 -4.19 15.75
N ASN A 34 8.15 -4.59 15.39
CA ASN A 34 6.94 -4.31 16.17
C ASN A 34 6.72 -5.39 17.23
N LYS A 35 6.91 -5.04 18.48
CA LYS A 35 6.69 -5.94 19.62
C LYS A 35 5.27 -5.86 20.18
N LYS A 36 4.46 -4.91 19.73
CA LYS A 36 3.08 -4.74 20.16
C LYS A 36 2.15 -5.76 19.47
N LYS A 37 1.00 -6.01 20.08
CA LYS A 37 -0.04 -6.82 19.46
C LYS A 37 -0.48 -6.16 18.14
N SER A 38 -0.51 -6.94 17.07
CA SER A 38 -0.87 -6.45 15.75
C SER A 38 -1.72 -7.48 15.01
N LYS A 39 -2.64 -7.01 14.19
CA LYS A 39 -3.44 -7.85 13.29
C LYS A 39 -2.74 -8.10 11.97
N GLU A 40 -1.64 -7.42 11.70
CA GLU A 40 -0.86 -7.53 10.47
C GLU A 40 0.58 -7.88 10.79
N ILE A 41 1.19 -8.73 9.96
CA ILE A 41 2.61 -9.09 10.09
C ILE A 41 3.49 -7.90 9.70
N VAL A 42 3.14 -7.21 8.62
CA VAL A 42 3.82 -5.99 8.17
C VAL A 42 2.80 -4.86 8.08
N LYS A 43 3.02 -3.83 8.87
CA LYS A 43 2.20 -2.62 8.86
C LYS A 43 3.00 -1.50 8.22
N ILE A 44 2.39 -0.75 7.32
CA ILE A 44 3.01 0.38 6.64
C ILE A 44 2.33 1.69 7.09
N GLN A 45 3.14 2.71 7.30
CA GLN A 45 2.65 4.01 7.74
C GLN A 45 3.54 5.11 7.19
N ARG A 46 2.92 6.21 6.75
CA ARG A 46 3.66 7.40 6.35
C ARG A 46 4.22 8.10 7.60
N ALA A 47 5.46 8.55 7.54
CA ALA A 47 6.07 9.31 8.63
C ALA A 47 5.41 10.71 8.73
N ASN A 48 5.55 11.35 9.90
CA ASN A 48 5.05 12.71 10.08
C ASN A 48 5.88 13.73 9.27
N GLU A 49 5.36 14.92 9.08
CA GLU A 49 5.99 15.98 8.27
C GLU A 49 7.37 16.38 8.77
N VAL A 50 7.58 16.38 10.08
CA VAL A 50 8.88 16.73 10.68
C VAL A 50 9.93 15.70 10.31
N ALA A 51 9.60 14.42 10.40
CA ALA A 51 10.49 13.33 10.02
C ALA A 51 10.76 13.32 8.51
N GLU A 52 9.75 13.58 7.69
CA GLU A 52 9.91 13.69 6.23
C GLU A 52 10.85 14.84 5.83
N TYR A 53 10.77 15.96 6.52
CA TYR A 53 11.64 17.11 6.28
C TYR A 53 13.12 16.77 6.52
N ALA A 54 13.40 15.93 7.51
CA ALA A 54 14.76 15.48 7.82
C ALA A 54 15.26 14.37 6.88
N SER A 55 14.39 13.81 6.04
CA SER A 55 14.75 12.76 5.09
C SER A 55 15.54 13.32 3.91
N ASN A 56 16.45 12.49 3.36
CA ASN A 56 17.23 12.81 2.17
C ASN A 56 16.44 12.57 0.87
N LYS A 57 15.23 12.04 0.95
CA LYS A 57 14.35 11.74 -0.19
C LYS A 57 13.01 12.44 -0.03
N ASP A 58 12.19 12.40 -1.07
CA ASP A 58 10.92 13.12 -1.14
C ASP A 58 9.91 12.66 -0.09
N SER A 59 9.97 11.39 0.30
CA SER A 59 9.03 10.82 1.27
C SER A 59 9.72 9.83 2.20
N LEU A 60 9.22 9.75 3.42
CA LEU A 60 9.69 8.81 4.43
C LEU A 60 8.53 7.91 4.85
N ILE A 61 8.71 6.61 4.72
CA ILE A 61 7.71 5.60 5.07
C ILE A 61 8.29 4.65 6.12
N CYS A 62 7.47 4.37 7.13
CA CYS A 62 7.82 3.45 8.20
C CYS A 62 7.14 2.10 7.98
N LEU A 63 7.92 1.04 8.09
CA LEU A 63 7.45 -0.34 8.07
C LEU A 63 7.62 -0.94 9.46
N PHE A 64 6.55 -1.51 9.99
CA PHE A 64 6.55 -2.17 11.29
C PHE A 64 6.36 -3.67 11.05
N VAL A 65 7.41 -4.44 11.25
CA VAL A 65 7.41 -5.89 11.02
C VAL A 65 7.35 -6.61 12.36
N LYS A 66 6.35 -7.47 12.51
CA LYS A 66 6.24 -8.34 13.69
C LYS A 66 7.16 -9.54 13.48
N GLU A 67 8.44 -9.40 13.87
CA GLU A 67 9.49 -10.36 13.53
C GLU A 67 9.21 -11.79 14.03
N ASN A 68 8.63 -11.93 15.24
CA ASN A 68 8.31 -13.24 15.78
C ASN A 68 7.26 -14.00 14.94
N ALA A 69 6.37 -13.30 14.26
CA ALA A 69 5.43 -13.88 13.32
C ALA A 69 6.04 -14.01 11.91
N TYR A 70 6.77 -13.00 11.48
CA TYR A 70 7.43 -12.94 10.17
C TYR A 70 8.34 -14.15 9.93
N TYR A 71 9.17 -14.48 10.90
CA TYR A 71 10.11 -15.61 10.79
C TYR A 71 9.44 -17.00 10.88
N ARG A 72 8.14 -17.08 11.15
CA ARG A 72 7.38 -18.34 11.06
C ARG A 72 7.01 -18.69 9.61
N GLY A 73 7.03 -17.74 8.70
CA GLY A 73 6.80 -17.98 7.28
C GLY A 73 8.07 -18.47 6.59
N ASP A 74 7.90 -19.12 5.45
CA ASP A 74 9.03 -19.47 4.57
C ASP A 74 9.52 -18.22 3.83
N GLU A 75 10.57 -18.38 3.03
CA GLU A 75 11.20 -17.28 2.29
C GLU A 75 10.20 -16.58 1.35
N GLN A 76 9.37 -17.35 0.65
CA GLN A 76 8.36 -16.80 -0.26
C GLN A 76 7.28 -16.02 0.49
N ASN A 77 6.80 -16.55 1.61
CA ASN A 77 5.80 -15.87 2.44
C ASN A 77 6.35 -14.57 3.01
N ARG A 78 7.58 -14.58 3.51
CA ARG A 78 8.24 -13.38 4.03
C ARG A 78 8.38 -12.30 2.96
N TYR A 79 8.82 -12.68 1.78
CA TYR A 79 8.91 -11.76 0.63
C TYR A 79 7.55 -11.17 0.27
N LEU A 80 6.51 -11.98 0.18
CA LEU A 80 5.17 -11.54 -0.19
C LEU A 80 4.55 -10.62 0.86
N TRP A 81 4.77 -10.88 2.14
CA TRP A 81 4.25 -10.00 3.20
C TRP A 81 4.85 -8.60 3.09
N LEU A 82 6.16 -8.50 2.87
CA LEU A 82 6.82 -7.20 2.67
C LEU A 82 6.34 -6.53 1.38
N ARG A 83 6.33 -7.27 0.28
CA ARG A 83 5.93 -6.74 -1.01
C ARG A 83 4.49 -6.23 -1.03
N GLN A 84 3.55 -7.00 -0.48
CA GLN A 84 2.14 -6.57 -0.41
C GLN A 84 1.97 -5.28 0.39
N ALA A 85 2.71 -5.12 1.48
CA ALA A 85 2.69 -3.87 2.23
C ALA A 85 3.24 -2.71 1.41
N MET A 86 4.35 -2.91 0.71
CA MET A 86 5.00 -1.86 -0.08
C MET A 86 4.23 -1.51 -1.35
N GLU A 87 3.46 -2.43 -1.92
CA GLU A 87 2.60 -2.15 -3.09
C GLU A 87 1.38 -1.28 -2.76
N LYS A 88 1.11 -0.98 -1.51
CA LYS A 88 0.13 0.04 -1.11
C LYS A 88 0.56 1.45 -1.49
N ILE A 89 1.85 1.65 -1.74
CA ILE A 89 2.43 2.94 -2.06
C ILE A 89 2.07 3.34 -3.49
N THR A 90 1.49 4.53 -3.64
CA THR A 90 1.25 5.16 -4.93
C THR A 90 1.99 6.49 -4.99
N TYR A 91 2.38 6.91 -6.17
CA TYR A 91 3.06 8.19 -6.39
C TYR A 91 2.18 9.10 -7.24
N ASP A 92 1.89 10.29 -6.72
CA ASP A 92 1.16 11.33 -7.43
C ASP A 92 2.16 12.28 -8.08
N PHE A 93 2.34 12.14 -9.38
CA PHE A 93 3.29 12.95 -10.15
C PHE A 93 2.89 14.43 -10.24
N GLU A 94 1.61 14.74 -10.13
CA GLU A 94 1.14 16.13 -10.18
C GLU A 94 1.52 16.92 -8.93
N ASN A 95 1.45 16.27 -7.76
CA ASN A 95 1.72 16.90 -6.47
C ASN A 95 3.05 16.51 -5.85
N ASP A 96 3.85 15.68 -6.51
CA ASP A 96 5.10 15.10 -5.99
C ASP A 96 4.94 14.49 -4.60
N LYS A 97 3.85 13.75 -4.39
CA LYS A 97 3.53 13.14 -3.10
C LYS A 97 3.34 11.64 -3.22
N VAL A 98 3.78 10.95 -2.17
CA VAL A 98 3.54 9.53 -1.98
C VAL A 98 2.33 9.35 -1.06
N ALA A 99 1.45 8.42 -1.41
CA ALA A 99 0.28 8.06 -0.63
C ALA A 99 0.20 6.54 -0.47
N LEU A 100 -0.55 6.07 0.54
CA LEU A 100 -0.75 4.65 0.81
C LEU A 100 -2.19 4.27 0.43
N ASN A 101 -2.58 4.53 -0.81
CA ASN A 101 -3.96 4.40 -1.28
C ASN A 101 -4.13 3.50 -2.50
N ALA A 102 -3.19 2.61 -2.77
CA ALA A 102 -3.34 1.64 -3.86
C ALA A 102 -4.62 0.81 -3.66
N PRO A 103 -5.35 0.46 -4.74
CA PRO A 103 -6.54 -0.37 -4.61
C PRO A 103 -6.24 -1.69 -3.90
N MET A 104 -7.07 -2.05 -2.94
CA MET A 104 -6.88 -3.23 -2.10
C MET A 104 -7.97 -4.25 -2.36
N LEU A 105 -7.55 -5.52 -2.47
CA LEU A 105 -8.46 -6.65 -2.51
C LEU A 105 -8.62 -7.18 -1.09
N SER A 106 -9.81 -7.05 -0.51
CA SER A 106 -10.09 -7.49 0.87
C SER A 106 -11.39 -8.27 0.93
N ILE A 107 -11.33 -9.46 1.54
CA ILE A 107 -12.50 -10.32 1.74
C ILE A 107 -12.47 -10.91 3.16
N PRO A 108 -13.65 -11.21 3.76
CA PRO A 108 -13.69 -11.94 5.01
C PRO A 108 -13.08 -13.33 4.86
N LEU A 109 -12.34 -13.77 5.88
CA LEU A 109 -11.69 -15.08 5.88
C LEU A 109 -12.70 -16.23 5.69
N ASN A 110 -13.84 -16.15 6.34
CA ASN A 110 -14.89 -17.17 6.20
C ASN A 110 -15.42 -17.28 4.78
N CYS A 111 -15.51 -16.15 4.08
CA CYS A 111 -15.91 -16.11 2.67
C CYS A 111 -14.89 -16.82 1.78
N TYR A 112 -13.61 -16.55 2.02
CA TYR A 112 -12.51 -17.23 1.32
C TYR A 112 -12.52 -18.74 1.57
N HIS A 113 -12.71 -19.17 2.83
CA HIS A 113 -12.77 -20.60 3.17
C HIS A 113 -13.93 -21.33 2.48
N LYS A 114 -15.07 -20.65 2.32
CA LYS A 114 -16.28 -21.24 1.69
C LYS A 114 -16.21 -21.25 0.17
N TYR A 115 -15.76 -20.16 -0.45
CA TYR A 115 -15.81 -19.96 -1.90
C TYR A 115 -14.45 -19.95 -2.59
N GLY A 116 -13.35 -19.87 -1.85
CA GLY A 116 -11.99 -19.88 -2.38
C GLY A 116 -11.70 -18.76 -3.36
N GLU A 117 -11.12 -19.12 -4.49
CA GLU A 117 -10.75 -18.15 -5.54
C GLU A 117 -11.93 -17.38 -6.12
N ASN A 118 -13.15 -17.96 -6.11
CA ASN A 118 -14.35 -17.28 -6.60
C ASN A 118 -14.67 -16.04 -5.77
N ALA A 119 -14.40 -16.06 -4.46
CA ALA A 119 -14.56 -14.89 -3.60
C ALA A 119 -13.58 -13.79 -3.99
N LEU A 120 -12.33 -14.14 -4.30
CA LEU A 120 -11.31 -13.18 -4.76
C LEU A 120 -11.68 -12.57 -6.12
N LYS A 121 -12.11 -13.38 -7.07
CA LYS A 121 -12.55 -12.93 -8.40
C LYS A 121 -13.76 -12.01 -8.32
N ASN A 122 -14.71 -12.31 -7.43
CA ASN A 122 -15.88 -11.46 -7.22
C ASN A 122 -15.49 -10.11 -6.61
N ALA A 123 -14.57 -10.09 -5.65
CA ALA A 123 -14.07 -8.86 -5.06
C ALA A 123 -13.34 -7.99 -6.10
N GLU A 124 -12.53 -8.61 -6.96
CA GLU A 124 -11.86 -7.94 -8.08
C GLU A 124 -12.88 -7.35 -9.06
N LEU A 125 -13.90 -8.12 -9.44
CA LEU A 125 -14.97 -7.66 -10.31
C LEU A 125 -15.70 -6.45 -9.72
N GLY A 126 -15.97 -6.45 -8.42
CA GLY A 126 -16.56 -5.33 -7.71
C GLY A 126 -15.76 -4.05 -7.84
N ILE A 127 -14.42 -4.15 -7.68
CA ILE A 127 -13.52 -3.01 -7.85
C ILE A 127 -13.57 -2.48 -9.28
N MET A 128 -13.53 -3.36 -10.27
CA MET A 128 -13.58 -2.98 -11.68
C MET A 128 -14.91 -2.30 -12.05
N VAL A 129 -16.03 -2.83 -11.57
CA VAL A 129 -17.36 -2.25 -11.79
C VAL A 129 -17.47 -0.86 -11.19
N LEU A 130 -16.97 -0.66 -9.97
CA LEU A 130 -16.98 0.65 -9.31
C LEU A 130 -16.13 1.68 -10.07
N GLN A 131 -14.99 1.27 -10.61
CA GLN A 131 -14.15 2.14 -11.44
C GLN A 131 -14.88 2.54 -12.73
N GLN A 132 -15.58 1.62 -13.38
CA GLN A 132 -16.37 1.90 -14.57
C GLN A 132 -17.51 2.87 -14.28
N VAL A 133 -18.26 2.67 -13.20
CA VAL A 133 -19.33 3.56 -12.76
C VAL A 133 -18.80 4.97 -12.49
N GLU A 134 -17.65 5.08 -11.83
CA GLU A 134 -17.01 6.37 -11.56
C GLU A 134 -16.63 7.10 -12.85
N GLN A 135 -16.08 6.39 -13.83
CA GLN A 135 -15.75 6.95 -15.15
C GLN A 135 -16.99 7.46 -15.88
N GLU A 136 -18.07 6.68 -15.87
CA GLU A 136 -19.36 7.04 -16.48
C GLU A 136 -19.97 8.28 -15.82
N GLU A 137 -19.92 8.38 -14.49
CA GLU A 137 -20.38 9.54 -13.74
C GLU A 137 -19.58 10.80 -14.08
N GLN A 138 -18.27 10.68 -14.20
CA GLN A 138 -17.39 11.80 -14.59
C GLN A 138 -17.72 12.28 -16.01
N LEU A 139 -17.92 11.37 -16.96
CA LEU A 139 -18.31 11.70 -18.33
C LEU A 139 -19.67 12.39 -18.37
N THR A 140 -20.63 11.93 -17.58
CA THR A 140 -21.97 12.55 -17.49
C THR A 140 -21.90 13.97 -16.91
N LYS A 141 -21.11 14.18 -15.86
CA LYS A 141 -20.89 15.51 -15.28
C LYS A 141 -20.20 16.45 -16.26
N SER A 142 -19.21 15.97 -16.98
CA SER A 142 -18.50 16.71 -18.02
C SER A 142 -19.44 17.12 -19.15
N ALA A 143 -20.29 16.21 -19.64
CA ALA A 143 -21.28 16.48 -20.68
C ALA A 143 -22.33 17.51 -20.24
N LYS A 144 -22.81 17.43 -18.99
CA LYS A 144 -23.74 18.41 -18.41
C LYS A 144 -23.12 19.80 -18.28
N SER A 145 -21.86 19.86 -17.85
CA SER A 145 -21.09 21.10 -17.73
C SER A 145 -20.92 21.78 -19.11
N THR A 146 -20.62 21.00 -20.13
CA THR A 146 -20.46 21.51 -21.51
C THR A 146 -21.78 22.02 -22.08
N LYS A 147 -22.90 21.34 -21.82
CA LYS A 147 -24.23 21.81 -22.25
C LYS A 147 -24.64 23.10 -21.56
N ARG A 148 -24.30 23.30 -20.29
CA ARG A 148 -24.58 24.55 -19.56
C ARG A 148 -23.77 25.73 -20.12
N LYS A 149 -22.53 25.52 -20.52
CA LYS A 149 -21.68 26.57 -21.13
C LYS A 149 -22.14 26.97 -22.53
N LYS A 150 -22.78 26.09 -23.29
CA LYS A 150 -23.27 26.39 -24.62
C LYS A 150 -24.61 27.15 -24.65
N ARG A 151 -25.32 27.26 -23.52
CA ARG A 151 -26.59 28.02 -23.42
C ARG A 151 -26.41 29.49 -23.12
N TYR A 152 -25.18 29.95 -22.91
CA TYR A 152 -24.81 31.33 -22.70
C TYR A 152 -23.85 31.75 -23.82
#